data_d673328db35975060e6d62f09fd0a026
#
_entry.id   d673328db35975060e6d62f09fd0a026
#
_cell.length_a   1.000
_cell.length_b   1.000
_cell.length_c   1.000
_cell.angle_alpha   90.00
_cell.angle_beta   90.00
_cell.angle_gamma   90.00
#
_symmetry.space_group_name_H-M   'P 1'
#
loop_
_entity.id
_entity.type
_entity.pdbx_description
1 polymer ?
#
loop_
_entity_poly.entity_id
_entity_poly.type
_entity_poly.pdbx_seq_one_letter_code
_entity_poly.pdbx_strand_id
1 'polypeptide(L)'
;MNKMKKRMSAMALATLATGCMLTGNFAKVESADAEQAFSMEEVLVPVWEGTTSYMESVLPVAQEDGTIAPINLLYSIDEILEVKSASLKITYEAGVDYAMHDGQLIIPQGSKIPVLSYNDFHPQAGSADAVDGFEDRNGGYVLWKEGSWFHSHQIVVTYKHAEGYLGYVPEGKGNLLPTTQEKLKGEALNVLVYGDSISTGANSSGHEAIHVAPNMPTYPLLFAEGLKQIYGVETINVYNASVGGTDSAWGLSNLRGGVLDKYEDIDLAILAFGMNDTARDPESFASNMQRMARGLTSKYKDVEVMIVATMLPNYDAYKFYGQQVNFYDALMQYEKEGVAIVNMTGVHAGLLEYKAYADMTGNNINHANDYLARVYAQTLLETLEISEYGAEEPDLPETSETPETPENSETSDSLNSENSENQEEPETNLPNSEPKESKKSGGCGSVIGIGASGLTMLGAAVLVAEKRKRK
;
A
#
# COMPACT_ATOMS: atom_id res chain seq x y z
N MET A 1 6.34 -25.63 -2.65
CA MET A 1 6.83 -25.17 -3.96
C MET A 1 5.78 -24.20 -4.45
N ASN A 2 6.15 -22.96 -4.56
CA ASN A 2 5.33 -21.77 -4.67
C ASN A 2 4.24 -21.91 -5.76
N LYS A 3 2.97 -21.61 -5.45
CA LYS A 3 1.85 -21.70 -6.42
C LYS A 3 2.13 -20.83 -7.66
N MET A 4 2.76 -19.67 -7.47
CA MET A 4 3.16 -18.75 -8.53
C MET A 4 4.23 -19.35 -9.45
N LYS A 5 5.29 -19.99 -8.92
CA LYS A 5 6.31 -20.69 -9.73
C LYS A 5 5.73 -21.84 -10.54
N LYS A 6 4.69 -22.53 -10.04
CA LYS A 6 4.02 -23.60 -10.75
C LYS A 6 3.17 -23.09 -11.93
N ARG A 7 2.61 -21.89 -11.82
CA ARG A 7 1.84 -21.24 -12.91
C ARG A 7 2.78 -20.65 -13.98
N MET A 8 3.91 -20.03 -13.56
CA MET A 8 4.89 -19.44 -14.49
C MET A 8 5.69 -20.48 -15.30
N SER A 9 6.01 -21.66 -14.73
CA SER A 9 6.72 -22.73 -15.47
C SER A 9 5.91 -23.41 -16.58
N ALA A 10 4.60 -23.24 -16.62
CA ALA A 10 3.74 -23.80 -17.66
C ALA A 10 3.67 -22.94 -18.93
N MET A 11 4.06 -21.65 -18.87
CA MET A 11 3.95 -20.70 -19.98
C MET A 11 5.22 -20.50 -20.82
N ALA A 12 6.38 -21.02 -20.39
CA ALA A 12 7.66 -20.82 -21.08
C ALA A 12 7.86 -21.66 -22.35
N LEU A 13 6.83 -22.34 -22.91
CA LEU A 13 7.03 -23.27 -24.03
C LEU A 13 6.09 -23.07 -25.24
N ALA A 14 5.63 -21.87 -25.52
CA ALA A 14 4.84 -21.65 -26.74
C ALA A 14 5.00 -20.23 -27.31
N THR A 15 6.14 -19.92 -27.91
CA THR A 15 6.18 -18.88 -28.96
C THR A 15 7.30 -19.15 -29.96
N LEU A 16 6.95 -19.82 -31.02
CA LEU A 16 7.70 -19.76 -32.29
C LEU A 16 6.70 -19.68 -33.45
N ALA A 17 6.83 -18.58 -34.20
CA ALA A 17 6.45 -18.37 -35.60
C ALA A 17 4.96 -18.14 -35.94
N THR A 18 4.63 -16.94 -36.43
CA THR A 18 4.40 -16.73 -37.87
C THR A 18 4.23 -15.23 -38.19
N GLY A 19 5.04 -14.71 -39.09
CA GLY A 19 4.91 -13.35 -39.57
C GLY A 19 3.85 -13.22 -40.66
N CYS A 20 3.24 -12.03 -40.74
CA CYS A 20 2.69 -11.51 -42.00
C CYS A 20 2.78 -9.96 -42.02
N MET A 21 3.34 -9.45 -43.12
CA MET A 21 3.58 -8.04 -43.40
C MET A 21 2.27 -7.29 -43.67
N LEU A 22 2.18 -6.08 -43.13
CA LEU A 22 1.41 -5.01 -43.76
C LEU A 22 2.16 -3.69 -43.59
N THR A 23 2.51 -3.07 -44.71
CA THR A 23 3.27 -1.83 -44.84
C THR A 23 2.42 -0.61 -44.58
N GLY A 24 2.75 0.12 -43.54
CA GLY A 24 2.31 1.51 -43.31
C GLY A 24 3.49 2.29 -42.78
N ASN A 25 3.92 3.33 -43.52
CA ASN A 25 5.03 4.22 -43.15
C ASN A 25 4.66 5.04 -41.91
N PHE A 26 5.02 4.53 -40.75
CA PHE A 26 5.22 5.34 -39.56
C PHE A 26 6.73 5.45 -39.30
N ALA A 27 7.20 6.68 -39.13
CA ALA A 27 8.57 6.94 -38.72
C ALA A 27 8.84 6.16 -37.42
N LYS A 28 9.62 5.09 -37.55
CA LYS A 28 10.11 4.30 -36.42
C LYS A 28 11.11 5.19 -35.69
N VAL A 29 10.68 5.78 -34.58
CA VAL A 29 11.63 6.19 -33.55
C VAL A 29 12.18 4.85 -33.02
N GLU A 30 13.37 4.49 -33.43
CA GLU A 30 14.14 3.45 -32.79
C GLU A 30 14.44 3.96 -31.37
N SER A 31 13.60 3.58 -30.40
CA SER A 31 14.06 3.49 -29.03
C SER A 31 15.13 2.42 -29.05
N ALA A 32 16.39 2.77 -28.86
CA ALA A 32 17.38 1.83 -28.42
C ALA A 32 16.76 1.13 -27.20
N ASP A 33 16.56 -0.20 -27.27
CA ASP A 33 16.17 -1.02 -26.14
C ASP A 33 17.24 -0.82 -25.06
N ALA A 34 17.01 0.15 -24.15
CA ALA A 34 17.77 0.21 -22.92
C ALA A 34 17.37 -1.07 -22.19
N GLU A 35 18.32 -1.99 -22.05
CA GLU A 35 18.16 -3.23 -21.27
C GLU A 35 17.49 -2.87 -19.95
N GLN A 36 16.33 -3.46 -19.68
CA GLN A 36 15.56 -3.17 -18.49
C GLN A 36 16.45 -3.50 -17.28
N ALA A 37 16.68 -2.52 -16.40
CA ALA A 37 17.63 -2.66 -15.30
C ALA A 37 17.19 -3.65 -14.21
N PHE A 38 15.96 -4.19 -14.30
CA PHE A 38 15.36 -5.14 -13.37
C PHE A 38 14.49 -6.17 -14.11
N SER A 39 14.30 -7.33 -13.50
CA SER A 39 13.36 -8.34 -13.98
C SER A 39 11.97 -8.06 -13.45
N MET A 40 10.96 -7.97 -14.32
CA MET A 40 9.57 -7.81 -13.91
C MET A 40 9.08 -9.04 -13.13
N GLU A 41 9.58 -10.23 -13.44
CA GLU A 41 9.29 -11.46 -12.67
C GLU A 41 9.75 -11.32 -11.21
N GLU A 42 10.95 -10.81 -10.96
CA GLU A 42 11.48 -10.57 -9.62
C GLU A 42 10.75 -9.47 -8.87
N VAL A 43 10.39 -8.39 -9.57
CA VAL A 43 9.63 -7.26 -9.01
C VAL A 43 8.26 -7.70 -8.51
N LEU A 44 7.62 -8.64 -9.19
CA LEU A 44 6.26 -9.10 -8.89
C LEU A 44 6.21 -10.28 -7.90
N VAL A 45 7.35 -10.84 -7.49
CA VAL A 45 7.36 -11.81 -6.38
C VAL A 45 6.85 -11.11 -5.12
N PRO A 46 5.75 -11.61 -4.49
CA PRO A 46 5.25 -11.01 -3.26
C PRO A 46 6.31 -11.00 -2.16
N VAL A 47 6.40 -9.89 -1.41
CA VAL A 47 7.39 -9.76 -0.35
C VAL A 47 7.21 -10.77 0.78
N TRP A 48 6.05 -11.38 0.91
CA TRP A 48 5.74 -12.45 1.88
C TRP A 48 6.00 -13.87 1.35
N GLU A 49 6.56 -14.02 0.14
CA GLU A 49 6.77 -15.31 -0.48
C GLU A 49 8.23 -15.60 -0.82
N GLY A 50 8.56 -16.90 -0.83
CA GLY A 50 9.87 -17.39 -1.26
C GLY A 50 10.93 -17.32 -0.19
N THR A 51 12.20 -17.39 -0.61
CA THR A 51 13.40 -17.36 0.22
C THR A 51 14.44 -16.38 -0.33
N THR A 52 14.01 -15.49 -1.21
CA THR A 52 14.82 -14.39 -1.76
C THR A 52 13.99 -13.12 -1.74
N SER A 53 14.46 -12.12 -1.03
CA SER A 53 13.92 -10.77 -1.10
C SER A 53 14.64 -10.01 -2.21
N TYR A 54 13.88 -9.49 -3.16
CA TYR A 54 14.41 -8.76 -4.31
C TYR A 54 14.31 -7.26 -4.09
N MET A 55 15.43 -6.54 -4.26
CA MET A 55 15.50 -5.08 -4.26
C MET A 55 14.72 -4.44 -3.09
N GLU A 56 14.91 -4.93 -1.88
CA GLU A 56 14.35 -4.34 -0.69
C GLU A 56 14.98 -2.97 -0.42
N SER A 57 14.15 -1.93 -0.31
CA SER A 57 14.61 -0.55 -0.16
C SER A 57 15.02 -0.25 1.28
N VAL A 58 16.09 0.53 1.44
CA VAL A 58 16.62 1.04 2.71
C VAL A 58 17.06 2.47 2.56
N LEU A 59 16.77 3.32 3.53
CA LEU A 59 17.35 4.66 3.67
C LEU A 59 18.36 4.64 4.83
N PRO A 60 19.69 4.57 4.57
CA PRO A 60 20.66 4.57 5.64
C PRO A 60 20.73 5.94 6.36
N VAL A 61 20.53 5.92 7.69
CA VAL A 61 20.59 7.12 8.54
C VAL A 61 21.57 6.86 9.68
N ALA A 62 22.49 7.80 9.91
CA ALA A 62 23.39 7.74 11.04
C ALA A 62 22.67 8.04 12.35
N GLN A 63 23.16 7.48 13.45
CA GLN A 63 22.75 7.82 14.80
C GLN A 63 23.24 9.24 15.19
N GLU A 64 22.76 9.78 16.30
CA GLU A 64 23.10 11.11 16.78
C GLU A 64 24.63 11.27 17.02
N ASP A 65 25.31 10.20 17.41
CA ASP A 65 26.77 10.17 17.59
C ASP A 65 27.57 10.01 16.29
N GLY A 66 26.89 9.94 15.14
CA GLY A 66 27.48 9.79 13.81
C GLY A 66 27.83 8.33 13.44
N THR A 67 27.54 7.35 14.30
CA THR A 67 27.71 5.93 13.97
C THR A 67 26.57 5.43 13.10
N ILE A 68 26.80 4.35 12.35
CA ILE A 68 25.78 3.66 11.55
C ILE A 68 25.47 2.35 12.27
N ALA A 69 24.25 2.23 12.79
CA ALA A 69 23.81 0.98 13.40
C ALA A 69 23.69 -0.13 12.36
N PRO A 70 23.86 -1.41 12.72
CA PRO A 70 23.45 -2.53 11.89
C PRO A 70 21.98 -2.37 11.46
N ILE A 71 21.71 -2.61 10.18
CA ILE A 71 20.38 -2.39 9.56
C ILE A 71 19.67 -3.74 9.46
N ASN A 72 18.49 -3.82 10.08
CA ASN A 72 17.57 -4.93 9.87
C ASN A 72 16.85 -4.75 8.54
N LEU A 73 16.70 -5.84 7.81
CA LEU A 73 15.81 -5.93 6.66
C LEU A 73 14.51 -6.64 7.08
N LEU A 74 13.62 -6.85 6.14
CA LEU A 74 12.35 -7.54 6.38
C LEU A 74 12.56 -8.94 6.96
N TYR A 75 13.66 -9.58 6.58
CA TYR A 75 14.10 -10.89 7.06
C TYR A 75 15.55 -10.84 7.55
N SER A 76 15.92 -11.77 8.43
CA SER A 76 17.32 -12.03 8.74
C SER A 76 18.06 -12.50 7.48
N ILE A 77 19.20 -11.91 7.19
CA ILE A 77 19.96 -12.17 5.98
C ILE A 77 20.79 -13.46 6.14
N ASP A 78 20.60 -14.41 5.22
CA ASP A 78 21.50 -15.58 5.09
C ASP A 78 22.66 -15.29 4.12
N GLU A 79 22.37 -14.60 3.01
CA GLU A 79 23.35 -14.26 1.96
C GLU A 79 22.90 -12.99 1.24
N ILE A 80 23.75 -11.96 1.18
CA ILE A 80 23.52 -10.78 0.32
C ILE A 80 23.96 -11.15 -1.09
N LEU A 81 23.03 -11.06 -2.04
CA LEU A 81 23.30 -11.31 -3.45
C LEU A 81 23.78 -10.04 -4.16
N GLU A 82 23.16 -8.90 -3.83
CA GLU A 82 23.50 -7.63 -4.46
C GLU A 82 23.01 -6.45 -3.60
N VAL A 83 23.79 -5.36 -3.58
CA VAL A 83 23.41 -4.04 -3.05
C VAL A 83 23.62 -3.00 -4.13
N LYS A 84 22.56 -2.25 -4.46
CA LYS A 84 22.60 -1.19 -5.48
C LYS A 84 22.02 0.12 -4.96
N SER A 85 22.32 1.23 -5.63
CA SER A 85 21.52 2.45 -5.49
C SER A 85 20.07 2.19 -5.93
N ALA A 86 19.09 2.92 -5.41
CA ALA A 86 17.70 2.78 -5.83
C ALA A 86 17.52 3.01 -7.34
N SER A 87 18.40 3.80 -7.97
CA SER A 87 18.43 3.97 -9.44
C SER A 87 18.97 2.75 -10.21
N LEU A 88 19.46 1.73 -9.54
CA LEU A 88 20.12 0.52 -10.07
C LEU A 88 21.39 0.79 -10.90
N LYS A 89 21.87 2.05 -10.94
CA LYS A 89 23.06 2.44 -11.73
C LYS A 89 24.38 2.20 -11.03
N ILE A 90 24.37 2.09 -9.69
CA ILE A 90 25.56 1.89 -8.88
C ILE A 90 25.41 0.56 -8.17
N THR A 91 26.34 -0.36 -8.38
CA THR A 91 26.49 -1.59 -7.60
C THR A 91 27.58 -1.36 -6.56
N TYR A 92 27.28 -1.64 -5.31
CA TYR A 92 28.19 -1.52 -4.18
C TYR A 92 28.99 -2.81 -3.97
N GLU A 93 30.21 -2.69 -3.47
CA GLU A 93 31.18 -3.78 -3.38
C GLU A 93 31.15 -4.41 -1.98
N ALA A 94 30.95 -5.74 -1.93
CA ALA A 94 30.96 -6.51 -0.69
C ALA A 94 32.36 -6.45 -0.03
N GLY A 95 32.40 -6.27 1.29
CA GLY A 95 33.63 -6.12 2.08
C GLY A 95 34.27 -4.73 1.99
N VAL A 96 33.80 -3.86 1.09
CA VAL A 96 34.24 -2.47 0.94
C VAL A 96 33.13 -1.49 1.29
N ASP A 97 32.01 -1.58 0.59
CA ASP A 97 30.88 -0.67 0.76
C ASP A 97 29.83 -1.23 1.73
N TYR A 98 29.74 -2.56 1.84
CA TYR A 98 28.84 -3.23 2.78
C TYR A 98 29.42 -4.58 3.24
N ALA A 99 28.89 -5.08 4.35
CA ALA A 99 29.10 -6.41 4.87
C ALA A 99 27.81 -6.97 5.46
N MET A 100 27.81 -8.23 5.86
CA MET A 100 26.74 -8.85 6.64
C MET A 100 27.33 -9.36 7.96
N HIS A 101 26.62 -9.12 9.06
CA HIS A 101 26.95 -9.64 10.37
C HIS A 101 25.67 -9.94 11.15
N ASP A 102 25.57 -11.13 11.70
CA ASP A 102 24.43 -11.59 12.49
C ASP A 102 23.06 -11.35 11.81
N GLY A 103 22.98 -11.63 10.50
CA GLY A 103 21.75 -11.48 9.72
C GLY A 103 21.37 -10.03 9.38
N GLN A 104 22.26 -9.05 9.64
CA GLN A 104 22.01 -7.61 9.41
C GLN A 104 22.97 -7.07 8.35
N LEU A 105 22.52 -6.02 7.65
CA LEU A 105 23.36 -5.25 6.74
C LEU A 105 24.23 -4.27 7.53
N ILE A 106 25.53 -4.29 7.26
CA ILE A 106 26.54 -3.40 7.86
C ILE A 106 27.08 -2.47 6.80
N ILE A 107 27.08 -1.18 7.07
CA ILE A 107 27.72 -0.16 6.23
C ILE A 107 28.99 0.31 6.95
N PRO A 108 30.20 -0.06 6.47
CA PRO A 108 31.45 0.32 7.12
C PRO A 108 31.76 1.81 6.92
N GLN A 109 32.56 2.37 7.80
CA GLN A 109 33.03 3.74 7.65
C GLN A 109 33.85 3.88 6.35
N GLY A 110 33.56 4.90 5.56
CA GLY A 110 34.24 5.14 4.27
C GLY A 110 33.56 4.45 3.07
N SER A 111 32.43 3.76 3.30
CA SER A 111 31.56 3.25 2.24
C SER A 111 31.11 4.36 1.29
N LYS A 112 30.86 4.01 0.01
CA LYS A 112 30.25 4.90 -0.99
C LYS A 112 28.72 4.95 -0.91
N ILE A 113 28.12 4.08 -0.08
CA ILE A 113 26.66 4.11 0.17
C ILE A 113 26.32 5.45 0.82
N PRO A 114 25.34 6.20 0.29
CA PRO A 114 24.90 7.45 0.90
C PRO A 114 24.27 7.17 2.28
N VAL A 115 24.69 7.92 3.27
CA VAL A 115 24.15 7.84 4.64
C VAL A 115 23.75 9.25 5.05
N LEU A 116 22.52 9.45 5.42
CA LEU A 116 22.06 10.74 5.95
C LEU A 116 22.59 10.93 7.36
N SER A 117 23.00 12.16 7.70
CA SER A 117 23.28 12.47 9.09
C SER A 117 21.99 12.47 9.91
N TYR A 118 22.11 12.22 11.22
CA TYR A 118 20.97 12.29 12.14
C TYR A 118 20.25 13.64 12.03
N ASN A 119 21.00 14.75 12.00
CA ASN A 119 20.44 16.11 11.96
C ASN A 119 19.78 16.44 10.61
N ASP A 120 20.26 15.88 9.50
CA ASP A 120 19.60 16.06 8.19
C ASP A 120 18.28 15.31 8.13
N PHE A 121 18.21 14.14 8.79
CA PHE A 121 16.99 13.35 8.83
C PHE A 121 15.98 13.85 9.87
N HIS A 122 16.44 14.51 10.95
CA HIS A 122 15.61 15.12 12.01
C HIS A 122 15.77 16.64 12.05
N PRO A 123 15.19 17.41 11.10
CA PRO A 123 15.34 18.84 11.02
C PRO A 123 14.88 19.53 12.30
N GLN A 124 15.70 20.45 12.83
CA GLN A 124 15.38 21.25 14.00
C GLN A 124 14.78 22.60 13.60
N ALA A 125 14.01 23.21 14.50
CA ALA A 125 13.43 24.54 14.28
C ALA A 125 14.49 25.55 13.81
N GLY A 126 14.23 26.24 12.70
CA GLY A 126 15.13 27.20 12.11
C GLY A 126 16.11 26.62 11.08
N SER A 127 16.15 25.30 10.87
CA SER A 127 16.88 24.69 9.76
C SER A 127 16.15 24.93 8.43
N ALA A 128 16.85 24.83 7.31
CA ALA A 128 16.26 25.01 5.98
C ALA A 128 15.20 23.93 5.65
N ASP A 129 15.27 22.79 6.30
CA ASP A 129 14.39 21.64 6.08
C ASP A 129 13.27 21.52 7.13
N ALA A 130 13.19 22.49 8.08
CA ALA A 130 12.07 22.67 8.98
C ALA A 130 10.90 23.34 8.23
N VAL A 131 9.97 22.53 7.73
CA VAL A 131 8.83 23.02 6.95
C VAL A 131 7.58 23.04 7.81
N ASP A 132 6.93 24.21 7.92
CA ASP A 132 5.67 24.36 8.64
C ASP A 132 4.61 23.38 8.12
N GLY A 133 3.98 22.66 9.03
CA GLY A 133 2.99 21.64 8.68
C GLY A 133 3.53 20.21 8.75
N PHE A 134 4.84 20.03 8.85
CA PHE A 134 5.50 18.73 8.98
C PHE A 134 6.21 18.58 10.33
N GLU A 135 5.63 19.16 11.38
CA GLU A 135 6.15 19.01 12.71
C GLU A 135 6.13 17.53 13.16
N ASP A 136 7.23 17.11 13.77
CA ASP A 136 7.38 15.77 14.32
C ASP A 136 6.65 15.68 15.68
N ARG A 137 5.95 14.58 15.89
CA ARG A 137 5.25 14.23 17.14
C ARG A 137 6.18 14.27 18.35
N ASN A 138 7.44 13.94 18.17
CA ASN A 138 8.46 13.85 19.21
C ASN A 138 9.26 15.15 19.37
N GLY A 139 8.96 16.18 18.57
CA GLY A 139 9.64 17.48 18.54
C GLY A 139 10.56 17.64 17.33
N GLY A 140 10.74 18.89 16.90
CA GLY A 140 11.40 19.16 15.61
C GLY A 140 10.46 18.98 14.43
N TYR A 141 11.00 18.51 13.31
CA TYR A 141 10.24 18.34 12.07
C TYR A 141 10.57 16.99 11.42
N VAL A 142 9.59 16.42 10.75
CA VAL A 142 9.81 15.28 9.84
C VAL A 142 10.45 15.81 8.57
N LEU A 143 11.56 15.21 8.16
CA LEU A 143 12.19 15.55 6.87
C LEU A 143 11.21 15.25 5.74
N TRP A 144 10.84 16.29 5.00
CA TRP A 144 9.97 16.16 3.83
C TRP A 144 10.68 16.69 2.59
N LYS A 145 10.70 15.88 1.55
CA LYS A 145 11.23 16.23 0.22
C LYS A 145 10.37 15.59 -0.86
N GLU A 146 9.92 16.39 -1.80
CA GLU A 146 9.23 15.87 -2.99
C GLU A 146 10.22 15.52 -4.12
N GLY A 147 9.71 14.84 -5.13
CA GLY A 147 10.49 14.44 -6.29
C GLY A 147 11.33 13.20 -6.04
N SER A 148 12.55 13.18 -6.58
CA SER A 148 13.45 12.02 -6.52
C SER A 148 14.48 12.10 -5.39
N TRP A 149 14.28 13.00 -4.42
CA TRP A 149 15.29 13.23 -3.39
C TRP A 149 15.52 11.97 -2.53
N PHE A 150 14.46 11.37 -1.97
CA PHE A 150 14.58 10.13 -1.19
C PHE A 150 15.14 9.01 -2.03
N HIS A 151 14.64 8.84 -3.25
CA HIS A 151 15.13 7.85 -4.20
C HIS A 151 16.65 7.97 -4.44
N SER A 152 17.23 9.18 -4.47
CA SER A 152 18.67 9.38 -4.65
C SER A 152 19.50 9.01 -3.42
N HIS A 153 18.91 8.84 -2.25
CA HIS A 153 19.57 8.49 -0.99
C HIS A 153 19.26 7.04 -0.54
N GLN A 154 18.29 6.40 -1.16
CA GLN A 154 17.94 5.01 -0.88
C GLN A 154 18.85 4.04 -1.64
N ILE A 155 19.08 2.89 -1.03
CA ILE A 155 19.68 1.71 -1.65
C ILE A 155 18.65 0.58 -1.73
N VAL A 156 18.94 -0.41 -2.55
CA VAL A 156 18.16 -1.64 -2.63
C VAL A 156 19.05 -2.85 -2.42
N VAL A 157 18.54 -3.83 -1.66
CA VAL A 157 19.25 -5.04 -1.29
C VAL A 157 18.49 -6.25 -1.81
N THR A 158 19.17 -7.12 -2.56
CA THR A 158 18.68 -8.44 -2.93
C THR A 158 19.44 -9.47 -2.11
N TYR A 159 18.71 -10.32 -1.39
CA TYR A 159 19.30 -11.27 -0.45
C TYR A 159 18.47 -12.53 -0.26
N LYS A 160 19.12 -13.60 0.23
CA LYS A 160 18.44 -14.84 0.64
C LYS A 160 18.14 -14.82 2.12
N HIS A 161 17.06 -15.51 2.48
CA HIS A 161 16.62 -15.74 3.86
C HIS A 161 15.93 -17.11 3.99
N ALA A 162 15.98 -17.70 5.16
CA ALA A 162 15.30 -18.97 5.46
C ALA A 162 13.95 -18.75 6.15
N GLU A 163 13.77 -17.60 6.83
CA GLU A 163 12.57 -17.30 7.62
C GLU A 163 11.36 -17.03 6.73
N GLY A 164 10.18 -17.49 7.17
CA GLY A 164 8.89 -17.11 6.56
C GLY A 164 8.44 -15.73 7.04
N TYR A 165 7.62 -15.07 6.24
CA TYR A 165 7.01 -13.80 6.62
C TYR A 165 6.04 -13.99 7.79
N LEU A 166 6.15 -13.15 8.82
CA LEU A 166 5.32 -13.19 10.02
C LEU A 166 4.31 -12.02 10.09
N GLY A 167 4.40 -11.06 9.18
CA GLY A 167 3.47 -9.94 9.11
C GLY A 167 2.14 -10.33 8.44
N TYR A 168 1.29 -9.35 8.24
CA TYR A 168 -0.01 -9.54 7.61
C TYR A 168 0.13 -9.87 6.12
N VAL A 169 -0.47 -10.98 5.68
CA VAL A 169 -0.60 -11.38 4.27
C VAL A 169 -2.04 -11.14 3.83
N PRO A 170 -2.29 -10.49 2.67
CA PRO A 170 -3.64 -10.30 2.17
C PRO A 170 -4.35 -11.62 1.90
N GLU A 171 -5.64 -11.67 2.18
CA GLU A 171 -6.49 -12.81 1.82
C GLU A 171 -6.93 -12.71 0.37
N GLY A 172 -6.94 -13.86 -0.34
CA GLY A 172 -7.52 -13.96 -1.67
C GLY A 172 -9.05 -13.79 -1.59
N LYS A 173 -9.60 -12.90 -2.39
CA LYS A 173 -11.03 -12.57 -2.50
C LYS A 173 -11.57 -12.68 -3.93
N GLY A 174 -10.84 -13.38 -4.79
CA GLY A 174 -11.22 -13.55 -6.19
C GLY A 174 -12.58 -14.21 -6.39
N ASN A 175 -13.05 -14.99 -5.42
CA ASN A 175 -14.40 -15.56 -5.39
C ASN A 175 -15.51 -14.50 -5.26
N LEU A 176 -15.20 -13.30 -4.76
CA LEU A 176 -16.14 -12.16 -4.75
C LEU A 176 -16.17 -11.41 -6.09
N LEU A 177 -15.26 -11.71 -7.01
CA LEU A 177 -15.08 -11.02 -8.29
C LEU A 177 -15.22 -12.00 -9.48
N PRO A 178 -16.35 -12.74 -9.58
CA PRO A 178 -16.51 -13.82 -10.56
C PRO A 178 -16.47 -13.33 -12.01
N THR A 179 -16.96 -12.13 -12.30
CA THR A 179 -16.90 -11.55 -13.64
C THR A 179 -15.47 -11.23 -14.04
N THR A 180 -14.70 -10.64 -13.13
CA THR A 180 -13.26 -10.36 -13.33
C THR A 180 -12.50 -11.67 -13.53
N GLN A 181 -12.77 -12.70 -12.72
CA GLN A 181 -12.15 -14.02 -12.87
C GLN A 181 -12.44 -14.67 -14.23
N GLU A 182 -13.62 -14.47 -14.76
CA GLU A 182 -13.96 -14.97 -16.11
C GLU A 182 -13.25 -14.14 -17.18
N LYS A 183 -13.20 -12.82 -17.05
CA LYS A 183 -12.49 -11.93 -17.97
C LYS A 183 -10.98 -12.18 -18.00
N LEU A 184 -10.38 -12.56 -16.86
CA LEU A 184 -8.97 -12.95 -16.78
C LEU A 184 -8.59 -14.22 -17.55
N LYS A 185 -9.58 -14.99 -18.01
CA LYS A 185 -9.36 -16.12 -18.94
C LYS A 185 -9.42 -15.68 -20.41
N GLY A 186 -9.81 -14.45 -20.67
CA GLY A 186 -9.97 -13.87 -21.99
C GLY A 186 -8.71 -13.18 -22.53
N GLU A 187 -8.87 -12.42 -23.60
CA GLU A 187 -7.77 -11.76 -24.30
C GLU A 187 -7.50 -10.33 -23.80
N ALA A 188 -8.50 -9.69 -23.19
CA ALA A 188 -8.38 -8.29 -22.74
C ALA A 188 -9.17 -8.01 -21.46
N LEU A 189 -8.63 -7.08 -20.66
CA LEU A 189 -9.29 -6.53 -19.46
C LEU A 189 -9.08 -5.01 -19.41
N ASN A 190 -10.16 -4.27 -19.16
CA ASN A 190 -10.15 -2.82 -18.98
C ASN A 190 -10.21 -2.48 -17.49
N VAL A 191 -9.13 -1.94 -16.95
CA VAL A 191 -8.98 -1.60 -15.54
C VAL A 191 -9.03 -0.09 -15.38
N LEU A 192 -9.99 0.41 -14.59
CA LEU A 192 -10.03 1.79 -14.13
C LEU A 192 -9.35 1.91 -12.77
N VAL A 193 -8.48 2.90 -12.61
CA VAL A 193 -7.94 3.31 -11.32
C VAL A 193 -8.42 4.72 -11.01
N TYR A 194 -9.08 4.90 -9.86
CA TYR A 194 -9.60 6.19 -9.43
C TYR A 194 -9.25 6.42 -7.95
N GLY A 195 -8.35 7.35 -7.72
CA GLY A 195 -7.78 7.59 -6.40
C GLY A 195 -7.05 8.93 -6.30
N ASP A 196 -6.15 9.01 -5.35
CA ASP A 196 -5.35 10.20 -5.03
C ASP A 196 -3.92 10.14 -5.62
N SER A 197 -2.98 10.88 -5.03
CA SER A 197 -1.58 10.95 -5.47
C SER A 197 -0.85 9.61 -5.44
N ILE A 198 -1.20 8.70 -4.53
CA ILE A 198 -0.59 7.36 -4.48
C ILE A 198 -0.91 6.61 -5.77
N SER A 199 -2.14 6.71 -6.24
CA SER A 199 -2.60 6.07 -7.48
C SER A 199 -2.07 6.75 -8.74
N THR A 200 -1.68 8.03 -8.68
CA THR A 200 -0.89 8.63 -9.78
C THR A 200 0.53 8.10 -9.84
N GLY A 201 1.03 7.47 -8.75
CA GLY A 201 2.40 7.01 -8.60
C GLY A 201 3.35 8.10 -8.10
N ALA A 202 2.84 9.13 -7.41
CA ALA A 202 3.66 10.22 -6.91
C ALA A 202 4.87 9.72 -6.11
N ASN A 203 6.04 10.28 -6.39
CA ASN A 203 7.35 9.93 -5.83
C ASN A 203 7.92 8.54 -6.17
N SER A 204 7.24 7.73 -7.01
CA SER A 204 7.88 6.55 -7.61
C SER A 204 8.75 6.95 -8.81
N SER A 205 9.80 6.18 -9.12
CA SER A 205 10.79 6.53 -10.14
C SER A 205 10.22 6.61 -11.55
N GLY A 206 9.19 5.82 -11.87
CA GLY A 206 8.50 5.81 -13.16
C GLY A 206 7.34 6.79 -13.28
N HIS A 207 7.07 7.61 -12.26
CA HIS A 207 6.05 8.66 -12.35
C HIS A 207 6.44 9.70 -13.41
N GLU A 208 5.48 10.12 -14.24
CA GLU A 208 5.70 11.00 -15.40
C GLU A 208 6.48 12.29 -15.06
N ALA A 209 6.19 12.92 -13.91
CA ALA A 209 6.87 14.12 -13.47
C ALA A 209 8.23 13.88 -12.79
N ILE A 210 8.56 12.66 -12.39
CA ILE A 210 9.82 12.26 -11.74
C ILE A 210 10.78 11.70 -12.79
N HIS A 211 10.38 10.65 -13.46
CA HIS A 211 11.04 10.00 -14.58
C HIS A 211 12.57 9.83 -14.40
N VAL A 212 12.96 9.12 -13.35
CA VAL A 212 14.35 8.79 -13.03
C VAL A 212 14.56 7.28 -13.09
N ALA A 213 15.79 6.85 -13.37
CA ALA A 213 16.11 5.43 -13.35
C ALA A 213 15.80 4.82 -11.96
N PRO A 214 15.31 3.58 -11.90
CA PRO A 214 15.15 2.62 -13.00
C PRO A 214 13.87 2.79 -13.83
N ASN A 215 13.06 3.82 -13.60
CA ASN A 215 11.74 4.04 -14.19
C ASN A 215 10.80 2.87 -13.90
N MET A 216 10.79 2.40 -12.65
CA MET A 216 9.88 1.36 -12.19
C MET A 216 8.44 1.80 -12.45
N PRO A 217 7.61 0.99 -13.14
CA PRO A 217 6.23 1.36 -13.39
C PRO A 217 5.48 1.66 -12.08
N THR A 218 4.53 2.59 -12.13
CA THR A 218 3.66 2.89 -10.99
C THR A 218 2.79 1.66 -10.64
N TYR A 219 2.27 1.57 -9.41
CA TYR A 219 1.55 0.37 -8.98
C TYR A 219 0.39 -0.05 -9.90
N PRO A 220 -0.39 0.87 -10.53
CA PRO A 220 -1.43 0.45 -11.46
C PRO A 220 -0.88 -0.28 -12.69
N LEU A 221 0.30 0.12 -13.16
CA LEU A 221 0.96 -0.53 -14.30
C LEU A 221 1.64 -1.84 -13.87
N LEU A 222 2.26 -1.89 -12.67
CA LEU A 222 2.78 -3.13 -12.10
C LEU A 222 1.67 -4.18 -11.89
N PHE A 223 0.50 -3.76 -11.43
CA PHE A 223 -0.67 -4.62 -11.32
C PHE A 223 -1.08 -5.20 -12.67
N ALA A 224 -1.11 -4.36 -13.71
CA ALA A 224 -1.42 -4.82 -15.07
C ALA A 224 -0.38 -5.83 -15.60
N GLU A 225 0.91 -5.60 -15.37
CA GLU A 225 1.96 -6.57 -15.74
C GLU A 225 1.84 -7.87 -14.96
N GLY A 226 1.48 -7.80 -13.66
CA GLY A 226 1.20 -8.98 -12.85
C GLY A 226 0.02 -9.80 -13.38
N LEU A 227 -1.07 -9.15 -13.79
CA LEU A 227 -2.21 -9.83 -14.42
C LEU A 227 -1.82 -10.57 -15.69
N LYS A 228 -0.99 -9.95 -16.54
CA LYS A 228 -0.47 -10.62 -17.76
C LYS A 228 0.36 -11.85 -17.40
N GLN A 229 1.24 -11.73 -16.41
CA GLN A 229 2.13 -12.83 -16.03
C GLN A 229 1.40 -13.99 -15.33
N ILE A 230 0.45 -13.69 -14.45
CA ILE A 230 -0.25 -14.70 -13.64
C ILE A 230 -1.36 -15.39 -14.43
N TYR A 231 -2.15 -14.62 -15.17
CA TYR A 231 -3.35 -15.13 -15.85
C TYR A 231 -3.19 -15.29 -17.35
N GLY A 232 -2.10 -14.77 -17.95
CA GLY A 232 -1.86 -14.88 -19.38
C GLY A 232 -2.74 -13.97 -20.24
N VAL A 233 -3.33 -12.94 -19.67
CA VAL A 233 -4.13 -11.95 -20.41
C VAL A 233 -3.22 -11.16 -21.33
N GLU A 234 -3.51 -11.14 -22.63
CA GLU A 234 -2.64 -10.48 -23.61
C GLU A 234 -2.66 -8.95 -23.49
N THR A 235 -3.84 -8.39 -23.24
CA THR A 235 -4.05 -6.93 -23.21
C THR A 235 -4.71 -6.49 -21.91
N ILE A 236 -4.01 -5.66 -21.13
CA ILE A 236 -4.58 -4.93 -19.99
C ILE A 236 -4.56 -3.44 -20.31
N ASN A 237 -5.73 -2.83 -20.45
CA ASN A 237 -5.87 -1.39 -20.62
C ASN A 237 -6.07 -0.73 -19.26
N VAL A 238 -5.12 0.10 -18.83
CA VAL A 238 -5.22 0.84 -17.56
C VAL A 238 -5.66 2.26 -17.82
N TYR A 239 -6.82 2.63 -17.30
CA TYR A 239 -7.37 3.99 -17.32
C TYR A 239 -7.17 4.61 -15.93
N ASN A 240 -6.12 5.40 -15.77
CA ASN A 240 -5.86 6.07 -14.51
C ASN A 240 -6.52 7.45 -14.47
N ALA A 241 -7.61 7.57 -13.71
CA ALA A 241 -8.38 8.80 -13.50
C ALA A 241 -8.05 9.49 -12.16
N SER A 242 -6.98 9.08 -11.49
CA SER A 242 -6.58 9.58 -10.17
C SER A 242 -6.06 11.01 -10.25
N VAL A 243 -6.25 11.77 -9.16
CA VAL A 243 -5.81 13.17 -9.05
C VAL A 243 -5.12 13.41 -7.70
N GLY A 244 -3.89 13.90 -7.74
CA GLY A 244 -3.11 14.17 -6.54
C GLY A 244 -3.76 15.17 -5.59
N GLY A 245 -3.62 14.95 -4.27
CA GLY A 245 -4.13 15.85 -3.22
C GLY A 245 -5.65 15.80 -2.99
N THR A 246 -6.35 14.82 -3.58
CA THR A 246 -7.81 14.71 -3.48
C THR A 246 -8.23 13.71 -2.40
N ASP A 247 -9.37 13.99 -1.74
CA ASP A 247 -10.01 13.12 -0.75
C ASP A 247 -11.22 12.38 -1.32
N SER A 248 -11.81 11.48 -0.54
CA SER A 248 -12.98 10.68 -0.95
C SER A 248 -14.21 11.53 -1.28
N ALA A 249 -14.38 12.69 -0.65
CA ALA A 249 -15.52 13.59 -0.94
C ALA A 249 -15.33 14.30 -2.28
N TRP A 250 -14.08 14.69 -2.60
CA TRP A 250 -13.76 15.20 -3.93
C TRP A 250 -13.97 14.12 -4.98
N GLY A 251 -13.49 12.89 -4.74
CA GLY A 251 -13.68 11.74 -5.62
C GLY A 251 -15.15 11.51 -5.93
N LEU A 252 -16.00 11.45 -4.91
CA LEU A 252 -17.44 11.28 -5.07
C LEU A 252 -18.08 12.42 -5.87
N SER A 253 -17.70 13.67 -5.59
CA SER A 253 -18.26 14.86 -6.25
C SER A 253 -17.87 14.93 -7.73
N ASN A 254 -16.69 14.42 -8.09
CA ASN A 254 -16.14 14.47 -9.43
C ASN A 254 -16.31 13.15 -10.21
N LEU A 255 -16.87 12.11 -9.61
CA LEU A 255 -17.03 10.79 -10.23
C LEU A 255 -17.68 10.89 -11.62
N ARG A 256 -18.75 11.66 -11.77
CA ARG A 256 -19.46 11.76 -13.03
C ARG A 256 -18.58 12.34 -14.14
N GLY A 257 -18.12 13.58 -13.99
CA GLY A 257 -17.34 14.26 -15.03
C GLY A 257 -15.90 13.76 -15.14
N GLY A 258 -15.34 13.20 -14.06
CA GLY A 258 -13.99 12.65 -14.00
C GLY A 258 -13.86 11.25 -14.58
N VAL A 259 -14.92 10.44 -14.45
CA VAL A 259 -14.90 9.01 -14.76
C VAL A 259 -16.06 8.63 -15.68
N LEU A 260 -17.33 8.73 -15.20
CA LEU A 260 -18.49 8.12 -15.87
C LEU A 260 -18.78 8.71 -17.25
N ASP A 261 -18.47 9.98 -17.48
CA ASP A 261 -18.66 10.66 -18.77
C ASP A 261 -17.43 10.52 -19.70
N LYS A 262 -16.31 9.91 -19.24
CA LYS A 262 -15.07 9.79 -20.01
C LYS A 262 -14.76 8.39 -20.51
N TYR A 263 -15.09 7.37 -19.70
CA TYR A 263 -14.75 5.98 -20.02
C TYR A 263 -16.04 5.20 -20.29
N GLU A 264 -15.98 4.24 -21.19
CA GLU A 264 -17.17 3.49 -21.61
C GLU A 264 -17.12 2.04 -21.16
N ASP A 265 -16.07 1.33 -21.44
CA ASP A 265 -15.96 -0.12 -21.21
C ASP A 265 -14.98 -0.41 -20.08
N ILE A 266 -15.46 -0.52 -18.84
CA ILE A 266 -14.67 -0.87 -17.66
C ILE A 266 -15.11 -2.23 -17.14
N ASP A 267 -14.15 -3.12 -16.94
CA ASP A 267 -14.36 -4.48 -16.43
C ASP A 267 -14.06 -4.58 -14.94
N LEU A 268 -12.97 -3.93 -14.50
CA LEU A 268 -12.56 -3.85 -13.10
C LEU A 268 -12.25 -2.41 -12.72
N ALA A 269 -12.79 -1.94 -11.61
CA ALA A 269 -12.48 -0.61 -11.08
C ALA A 269 -11.76 -0.72 -9.73
N ILE A 270 -10.64 0.01 -9.56
CA ILE A 270 -9.89 0.16 -8.32
C ILE A 270 -10.16 1.55 -7.77
N LEU A 271 -10.86 1.63 -6.63
CA LEU A 271 -11.10 2.86 -5.89
C LEU A 271 -10.08 2.99 -4.77
N ALA A 272 -9.20 3.99 -4.79
CA ALA A 272 -8.05 4.10 -3.91
C ALA A 272 -7.85 5.54 -3.40
N PHE A 273 -8.83 6.06 -2.65
CA PHE A 273 -8.74 7.27 -1.84
C PHE A 273 -8.45 6.94 -0.39
N GLY A 274 -8.20 7.95 0.44
CA GLY A 274 -8.11 7.80 1.88
C GLY A 274 -6.91 8.51 2.50
N MET A 275 -5.81 8.68 1.78
CA MET A 275 -4.62 9.34 2.32
C MET A 275 -4.92 10.78 2.75
N ASN A 276 -5.75 11.50 2.00
CA ASN A 276 -6.12 12.89 2.30
C ASN A 276 -7.41 13.03 3.13
N ASP A 277 -7.95 11.91 3.61
CA ASP A 277 -9.14 11.87 4.48
C ASP A 277 -8.76 11.83 5.97
N THR A 278 -7.61 12.35 6.36
CA THR A 278 -6.97 12.23 7.70
C THR A 278 -7.92 12.46 8.86
N ALA A 279 -8.78 13.48 8.81
CA ALA A 279 -9.73 13.83 9.87
C ALA A 279 -11.17 13.37 9.55
N ARG A 280 -11.39 12.64 8.45
CA ARG A 280 -12.73 12.20 8.08
C ARG A 280 -13.16 11.03 8.97
N ASP A 281 -14.38 11.11 9.46
CA ASP A 281 -15.02 10.01 10.15
C ASP A 281 -15.00 8.74 9.26
N PRO A 282 -14.58 7.57 9.79
CA PRO A 282 -14.42 6.34 9.00
C PRO A 282 -15.69 5.88 8.28
N GLU A 283 -16.86 6.01 8.91
CA GLU A 283 -18.14 5.65 8.28
C GLU A 283 -18.48 6.60 7.12
N SER A 284 -18.18 7.89 7.29
CA SER A 284 -18.36 8.90 6.23
C SER A 284 -17.41 8.63 5.06
N PHE A 285 -16.16 8.23 5.32
CA PHE A 285 -15.22 7.80 4.30
C PHE A 285 -15.75 6.57 3.55
N ALA A 286 -16.08 5.51 4.27
CA ALA A 286 -16.57 4.26 3.71
C ALA A 286 -17.87 4.45 2.90
N SER A 287 -18.78 5.33 3.37
CA SER A 287 -19.97 5.73 2.63
C SER A 287 -19.65 6.42 1.30
N ASN A 288 -18.63 7.30 1.25
CA ASN A 288 -18.19 7.94 0.01
C ASN A 288 -17.69 6.89 -1.00
N MET A 289 -16.82 5.97 -0.53
CA MET A 289 -16.27 4.89 -1.37
C MET A 289 -17.38 3.98 -1.91
N GLN A 290 -18.31 3.57 -1.06
CA GLN A 290 -19.47 2.76 -1.45
C GLN A 290 -20.37 3.47 -2.48
N ARG A 291 -20.57 4.78 -2.32
CA ARG A 291 -21.38 5.57 -3.29
C ARG A 291 -20.67 5.67 -4.64
N MET A 292 -19.35 5.78 -4.67
CA MET A 292 -18.56 5.72 -5.91
C MET A 292 -18.68 4.34 -6.56
N ALA A 293 -18.53 3.25 -5.80
CA ALA A 293 -18.72 1.90 -6.31
C ALA A 293 -20.12 1.69 -6.91
N ARG A 294 -21.17 2.17 -6.24
CA ARG A 294 -22.54 2.14 -6.80
C ARG A 294 -22.68 2.96 -8.08
N GLY A 295 -22.01 4.11 -8.18
CA GLY A 295 -22.00 4.93 -9.39
C GLY A 295 -21.41 4.16 -10.57
N LEU A 296 -20.29 3.46 -10.35
CA LEU A 296 -19.63 2.62 -11.35
C LEU A 296 -20.51 1.45 -11.77
N THR A 297 -21.02 0.66 -10.82
CA THR A 297 -21.88 -0.50 -11.11
C THR A 297 -23.24 -0.12 -11.73
N SER A 298 -23.69 1.13 -11.56
CA SER A 298 -24.88 1.64 -12.23
C SER A 298 -24.62 2.06 -13.68
N LYS A 299 -23.38 2.44 -14.01
CA LYS A 299 -22.97 2.90 -15.35
C LYS A 299 -22.50 1.75 -16.21
N TYR A 300 -21.61 0.91 -15.66
CA TYR A 300 -20.97 -0.15 -16.41
C TYR A 300 -21.61 -1.49 -16.04
N LYS A 301 -22.07 -2.19 -17.07
CA LYS A 301 -22.60 -3.53 -16.87
C LYS A 301 -21.48 -4.49 -16.50
N ASP A 302 -21.71 -5.31 -15.49
CA ASP A 302 -20.83 -6.38 -15.06
C ASP A 302 -19.44 -5.89 -14.53
N VAL A 303 -19.28 -4.58 -14.25
CA VAL A 303 -18.09 -4.07 -13.59
C VAL A 303 -18.03 -4.53 -12.15
N GLU A 304 -16.85 -4.98 -11.72
CA GLU A 304 -16.55 -5.29 -10.33
C GLU A 304 -15.57 -4.29 -9.76
N VAL A 305 -15.57 -4.14 -8.43
CA VAL A 305 -14.86 -3.06 -7.77
C VAL A 305 -13.95 -3.60 -6.67
N MET A 306 -12.68 -3.23 -6.70
CA MET A 306 -11.75 -3.34 -5.58
C MET A 306 -11.67 -1.99 -4.87
N ILE A 307 -11.99 -1.94 -3.58
CA ILE A 307 -11.86 -0.72 -2.76
C ILE A 307 -10.63 -0.88 -1.87
N VAL A 308 -9.66 0.02 -2.01
CA VAL A 308 -8.40 -0.05 -1.28
C VAL A 308 -8.48 0.78 0.00
N ALA A 309 -8.31 0.13 1.15
CA ALA A 309 -7.94 0.81 2.37
C ALA A 309 -6.46 1.21 2.25
N THR A 310 -6.20 2.52 2.25
CA THR A 310 -4.89 3.10 1.88
C THR A 310 -3.75 2.67 2.81
N MET A 311 -2.49 2.80 2.35
CA MET A 311 -1.32 2.69 3.22
C MET A 311 -1.39 3.68 4.39
N LEU A 312 -0.63 3.44 5.45
CA LEU A 312 -0.51 4.37 6.56
C LEU A 312 0.39 5.56 6.16
N PRO A 313 0.06 6.79 6.56
CA PRO A 313 0.99 7.91 6.51
C PRO A 313 2.07 7.75 7.59
N ASN A 314 3.13 8.58 7.53
CA ASN A 314 4.16 8.58 8.56
C ASN A 314 3.57 8.96 9.92
N TYR A 315 3.75 8.07 10.91
CA TYR A 315 3.25 8.27 12.27
C TYR A 315 3.82 9.53 12.93
N ASP A 316 5.09 9.84 12.67
CA ASP A 316 5.75 11.00 13.26
C ASP A 316 5.20 12.33 12.71
N ALA A 317 4.73 12.36 11.46
CA ALA A 317 4.05 13.50 10.87
C ALA A 317 2.59 13.63 11.37
N TYR A 318 2.40 14.02 12.61
CA TYR A 318 1.13 13.88 13.35
C TYR A 318 -0.08 14.54 12.67
N LYS A 319 0.12 15.55 11.81
CA LYS A 319 -0.98 16.19 11.06
C LYS A 319 -1.49 15.35 9.89
N PHE A 320 -0.70 14.39 9.45
CA PHE A 320 -1.05 13.48 8.34
C PHE A 320 -1.55 12.13 8.84
N TYR A 321 -1.15 11.73 10.04
CA TYR A 321 -1.58 10.47 10.64
C TYR A 321 -2.89 10.67 11.41
N GLY A 322 -3.96 10.01 10.95
CA GLY A 322 -5.29 10.19 11.53
C GLY A 322 -6.17 8.95 11.36
N GLN A 323 -7.33 9.12 10.76
CA GLN A 323 -8.36 8.07 10.68
C GLN A 323 -8.05 6.97 9.66
N GLN A 324 -6.98 7.05 8.89
CA GLN A 324 -6.60 6.04 7.89
C GLN A 324 -6.49 4.63 8.50
N VAL A 325 -6.07 4.52 9.76
CA VAL A 325 -5.96 3.25 10.49
C VAL A 325 -7.29 2.52 10.68
N ASN A 326 -8.42 3.25 10.61
CA ASN A 326 -9.76 2.73 10.86
C ASN A 326 -10.56 2.50 9.57
N PHE A 327 -10.00 2.84 8.41
CA PHE A 327 -10.77 2.80 7.15
C PHE A 327 -11.04 1.39 6.67
N TYR A 328 -10.13 0.46 6.90
CA TYR A 328 -10.36 -0.93 6.52
C TYR A 328 -11.59 -1.51 7.20
N ASP A 329 -11.68 -1.40 8.52
CA ASP A 329 -12.80 -1.93 9.30
C ASP A 329 -14.13 -1.29 8.88
N ALA A 330 -14.12 0.04 8.63
CA ALA A 330 -15.31 0.74 8.16
C ALA A 330 -15.73 0.32 6.74
N LEU A 331 -14.80 -0.09 5.88
CA LEU A 331 -15.08 -0.56 4.52
C LEU A 331 -15.66 -1.97 4.48
N MET A 332 -15.28 -2.85 5.43
CA MET A 332 -15.65 -4.27 5.43
C MET A 332 -17.16 -4.51 5.39
N GLN A 333 -17.98 -3.61 5.94
CA GLN A 333 -19.43 -3.69 5.87
C GLN A 333 -20.00 -3.65 4.43
N TYR A 334 -19.20 -3.22 3.46
CA TYR A 334 -19.58 -3.11 2.05
C TYR A 334 -19.02 -4.22 1.16
N GLU A 335 -18.20 -5.12 1.75
CA GLU A 335 -17.68 -6.29 1.05
C GLU A 335 -18.81 -7.25 0.70
N LYS A 336 -18.84 -7.69 -0.54
CA LYS A 336 -19.85 -8.62 -1.08
C LYS A 336 -19.45 -9.03 -2.50
N GLU A 337 -20.19 -9.94 -3.10
CA GLU A 337 -20.07 -10.25 -4.53
C GLU A 337 -20.10 -8.97 -5.39
N GLY A 338 -19.14 -8.83 -6.27
CA GLY A 338 -18.85 -7.66 -7.10
C GLY A 338 -18.08 -6.53 -6.40
N VAL A 339 -17.79 -6.65 -5.09
CA VAL A 339 -17.01 -5.66 -4.33
C VAL A 339 -16.06 -6.34 -3.34
N ALA A 340 -14.75 -6.26 -3.59
CA ALA A 340 -13.71 -6.75 -2.69
C ALA A 340 -13.00 -5.58 -1.99
N ILE A 341 -12.73 -5.73 -0.69
CA ILE A 341 -11.98 -4.73 0.09
C ILE A 341 -10.52 -5.19 0.20
N VAL A 342 -9.62 -4.33 -0.27
CA VAL A 342 -8.16 -4.55 -0.28
C VAL A 342 -7.55 -3.92 0.96
N ASN A 343 -6.88 -4.72 1.80
CA ASN A 343 -6.30 -4.26 3.06
C ASN A 343 -4.82 -3.83 2.92
N MET A 344 -4.57 -2.74 2.19
CA MET A 344 -3.21 -2.18 2.10
C MET A 344 -2.76 -1.56 3.43
N THR A 345 -3.71 -1.11 4.27
CA THR A 345 -3.42 -0.63 5.64
C THR A 345 -2.76 -1.72 6.48
N GLY A 346 -3.34 -2.93 6.49
CA GLY A 346 -2.80 -4.08 7.22
C GLY A 346 -1.45 -4.55 6.68
N VAL A 347 -1.28 -4.59 5.36
CA VAL A 347 0.01 -4.94 4.73
C VAL A 347 1.09 -3.94 5.13
N HIS A 348 0.82 -2.64 5.04
CA HIS A 348 1.82 -1.62 5.39
C HIS A 348 2.11 -1.61 6.90
N ALA A 349 1.09 -1.81 7.76
CA ALA A 349 1.29 -1.97 9.20
C ALA A 349 2.21 -3.16 9.52
N GLY A 350 1.99 -4.31 8.89
CA GLY A 350 2.86 -5.49 9.05
C GLY A 350 4.30 -5.25 8.61
N LEU A 351 4.52 -4.50 7.52
CA LEU A 351 5.87 -4.12 7.10
C LEU A 351 6.54 -3.16 8.10
N LEU A 352 5.78 -2.24 8.69
CA LEU A 352 6.30 -1.27 9.68
C LEU A 352 6.73 -1.90 11.01
N GLU A 353 6.38 -3.16 11.27
CA GLU A 353 6.93 -3.92 12.40
C GLU A 353 8.42 -4.27 12.22
N TYR A 354 8.89 -4.30 10.97
CA TYR A 354 10.25 -4.72 10.61
C TYR A 354 11.08 -3.61 9.95
N LYS A 355 10.44 -2.63 9.32
CA LYS A 355 11.08 -1.60 8.49
C LYS A 355 10.75 -0.20 8.97
N ALA A 356 11.71 0.71 8.84
CA ALA A 356 11.45 2.13 9.04
C ALA A 356 10.54 2.67 7.93
N TYR A 357 9.69 3.64 8.26
CA TYR A 357 8.83 4.31 7.28
C TYR A 357 9.63 4.89 6.11
N ALA A 358 10.79 5.49 6.41
CA ALA A 358 11.67 6.12 5.43
C ALA A 358 12.27 5.15 4.40
N ASP A 359 12.30 3.84 4.69
CA ASP A 359 12.74 2.82 3.73
C ASP A 359 11.74 2.58 2.61
N MET A 360 10.46 2.88 2.85
CA MET A 360 9.35 2.51 1.98
C MET A 360 8.67 3.71 1.32
N THR A 361 9.17 4.92 1.55
CA THR A 361 8.54 6.16 1.09
C THR A 361 9.41 6.95 0.11
N GLY A 362 8.77 7.70 -0.77
CA GLY A 362 9.42 8.63 -1.68
C GLY A 362 9.46 10.07 -1.18
N ASN A 363 8.71 10.43 -0.11
CA ASN A 363 8.69 11.79 0.46
C ASN A 363 8.70 11.84 2.00
N ASN A 364 8.73 10.71 2.67
CA ASN A 364 8.72 10.51 4.12
C ASN A 364 7.43 10.94 4.83
N ILE A 365 6.36 11.21 4.11
CA ILE A 365 5.07 11.62 4.68
C ILE A 365 3.95 10.64 4.31
N ASN A 366 3.73 10.42 3.00
CA ASN A 366 2.51 9.75 2.55
C ASN A 366 2.58 9.16 1.13
N HIS A 367 3.73 9.19 0.46
CA HIS A 367 3.88 8.62 -0.88
C HIS A 367 4.80 7.40 -0.86
N ALA A 368 4.41 6.36 -1.58
CA ALA A 368 5.20 5.15 -1.75
C ALA A 368 6.45 5.41 -2.61
N ASN A 369 7.58 4.77 -2.29
CA ASN A 369 8.69 4.61 -3.23
C ASN A 369 8.45 3.37 -4.13
N ASP A 370 9.43 3.03 -4.98
CA ASP A 370 9.31 1.88 -5.88
C ASP A 370 9.06 0.55 -5.15
N TYR A 371 9.65 0.37 -3.95
CA TYR A 371 9.45 -0.83 -3.15
C TYR A 371 7.99 -0.96 -2.67
N LEU A 372 7.45 0.07 -2.05
CA LEU A 372 6.07 0.03 -1.55
C LEU A 372 5.05 0.06 -2.71
N ALA A 373 5.38 0.70 -3.85
CA ALA A 373 4.56 0.63 -5.06
C ALA A 373 4.43 -0.81 -5.58
N ARG A 374 5.51 -1.62 -5.53
CA ARG A 374 5.44 -3.06 -5.84
C ARG A 374 4.52 -3.79 -4.87
N VAL A 375 4.65 -3.50 -3.58
CA VAL A 375 3.80 -4.12 -2.54
C VAL A 375 2.32 -3.79 -2.76
N TYR A 376 1.99 -2.58 -3.19
CA TYR A 376 0.62 -2.25 -3.61
C TYR A 376 0.12 -3.16 -4.73
N ALA A 377 0.91 -3.33 -5.79
CA ALA A 377 0.54 -4.21 -6.90
C ALA A 377 0.41 -5.68 -6.45
N GLN A 378 1.34 -6.15 -5.63
CA GLN A 378 1.32 -7.51 -5.06
C GLN A 378 0.08 -7.72 -4.19
N THR A 379 -0.31 -6.71 -3.38
CA THR A 379 -1.51 -6.77 -2.54
C THR A 379 -2.78 -6.87 -3.38
N LEU A 380 -2.88 -6.12 -4.47
CA LEU A 380 -4.01 -6.20 -5.41
C LEU A 380 -4.07 -7.56 -6.10
N LEU A 381 -2.93 -8.09 -6.54
CA LEU A 381 -2.83 -9.41 -7.19
C LEU A 381 -3.22 -10.54 -6.24
N GLU A 382 -2.74 -10.50 -4.99
CA GLU A 382 -3.09 -11.48 -3.96
C GLU A 382 -4.59 -11.44 -3.63
N THR A 383 -5.16 -10.23 -3.51
CA THR A 383 -6.61 -10.07 -3.28
C THR A 383 -7.45 -10.65 -4.42
N LEU A 384 -6.94 -10.68 -5.67
CA LEU A 384 -7.61 -11.31 -6.80
C LEU A 384 -7.48 -12.83 -6.82
N GLU A 385 -6.60 -13.43 -6.02
CA GLU A 385 -6.51 -14.88 -5.92
C GLU A 385 -7.81 -15.46 -5.35
N ILE A 386 -8.19 -16.64 -5.88
CA ILE A 386 -9.34 -17.38 -5.34
C ILE A 386 -8.90 -18.08 -4.07
N SER A 387 -9.46 -17.68 -2.94
CA SER A 387 -9.27 -18.37 -1.66
C SER A 387 -9.97 -19.72 -1.69
N GLU A 388 -9.31 -20.76 -1.16
CA GLU A 388 -9.96 -22.03 -0.86
C GLU A 388 -10.92 -21.90 0.36
N TYR A 389 -10.88 -20.78 1.07
CA TYR A 389 -11.79 -20.43 2.16
C TYR A 389 -13.13 -19.95 1.57
N GLY A 390 -14.16 -20.77 1.72
CA GLY A 390 -15.51 -20.50 1.20
C GLY A 390 -16.00 -21.45 0.11
N ALA A 391 -15.18 -22.42 -0.32
CA ALA A 391 -15.72 -23.62 -0.93
C ALA A 391 -16.54 -24.32 0.16
N GLU A 392 -17.87 -24.42 -0.03
CA GLU A 392 -18.76 -25.21 0.82
C GLU A 392 -18.04 -26.53 1.15
N GLU A 393 -17.91 -26.83 2.44
CA GLU A 393 -17.46 -28.16 2.85
C GLU A 393 -18.30 -29.17 2.07
N PRO A 394 -17.66 -30.14 1.38
CA PRO A 394 -18.46 -31.18 0.73
C PRO A 394 -19.31 -31.84 1.80
N ASP A 395 -20.63 -31.85 1.61
CA ASP A 395 -21.60 -32.58 2.43
C ASP A 395 -21.00 -33.94 2.76
N LEU A 396 -20.49 -34.08 3.98
CA LEU A 396 -20.14 -35.39 4.49
C LEU A 396 -21.44 -36.19 4.60
N PRO A 397 -21.52 -37.35 3.99
CA PRO A 397 -22.74 -38.17 4.11
C PRO A 397 -23.03 -38.44 5.58
N GLU A 398 -24.23 -38.07 6.01
CA GLU A 398 -24.76 -38.43 7.34
C GLU A 398 -24.64 -39.93 7.53
N THR A 399 -23.65 -40.39 8.28
CA THR A 399 -23.60 -41.72 8.80
C THR A 399 -24.57 -41.79 9.97
N SER A 400 -25.80 -42.17 9.66
CA SER A 400 -26.78 -42.64 10.64
C SER A 400 -26.33 -44.01 11.16
N GLU A 401 -25.60 -44.03 12.24
CA GLU A 401 -25.53 -45.21 13.12
C GLU A 401 -25.58 -44.73 14.56
N THR A 402 -26.78 -44.91 15.13
CA THR A 402 -27.04 -44.84 16.56
C THR A 402 -26.50 -46.12 17.19
N PRO A 403 -25.59 -46.10 18.15
CA PRO A 403 -25.33 -47.27 18.98
C PRO A 403 -26.36 -47.33 20.10
N GLU A 404 -27.03 -48.46 20.17
CA GLU A 404 -27.93 -48.87 21.27
C GLU A 404 -27.19 -48.88 22.61
N THR A 405 -27.85 -48.32 23.63
CA THR A 405 -27.47 -48.38 25.04
C THR A 405 -27.79 -49.75 25.62
N PRO A 406 -26.90 -50.42 26.33
CA PRO A 406 -27.32 -51.50 27.22
C PRO A 406 -27.67 -50.94 28.61
N GLU A 407 -28.90 -51.21 29.04
CA GLU A 407 -29.32 -51.18 30.45
C GLU A 407 -28.46 -52.13 31.28
N ASN A 408 -28.02 -51.73 32.46
CA ASN A 408 -28.16 -52.50 33.69
C ASN A 408 -27.82 -51.66 34.94
N SER A 409 -28.82 -51.49 35.74
CA SER A 409 -29.14 -51.85 37.17
C SER A 409 -28.14 -51.39 38.24
N GLU A 410 -28.73 -50.55 39.11
CA GLU A 410 -28.75 -50.58 40.56
C GLU A 410 -27.46 -50.65 41.38
N THR A 411 -27.22 -49.65 42.20
CA THR A 411 -27.54 -49.65 43.65
C THR A 411 -27.19 -48.38 44.35
N SER A 412 -28.11 -47.98 45.22
CA SER A 412 -28.09 -47.00 46.29
C SER A 412 -26.79 -46.91 47.11
N ASP A 413 -26.39 -45.66 47.51
CA ASP A 413 -26.54 -45.31 48.93
C ASP A 413 -26.18 -43.81 49.15
N SER A 414 -26.97 -43.25 50.01
CA SER A 414 -27.00 -41.98 50.67
C SER A 414 -25.72 -41.64 51.45
N LEU A 415 -25.42 -40.32 51.59
CA LEU A 415 -25.33 -39.61 52.87
C LEU A 415 -24.80 -38.17 52.70
N ASN A 416 -25.67 -37.27 53.03
CA ASN A 416 -25.60 -36.09 53.87
C ASN A 416 -24.23 -35.46 54.19
N SER A 417 -24.06 -34.15 54.00
CA SER A 417 -24.24 -33.08 55.01
C SER A 417 -23.44 -31.83 54.61
N GLU A 418 -24.14 -30.74 54.56
CA GLU A 418 -23.92 -29.45 55.25
C GLU A 418 -22.48 -28.95 55.43
N ASN A 419 -22.17 -27.80 54.88
CA ASN A 419 -22.19 -26.53 55.63
C ASN A 419 -21.75 -25.32 54.76
N SER A 420 -22.54 -24.31 54.89
CA SER A 420 -22.32 -22.91 54.70
C SER A 420 -20.97 -22.36 55.21
N GLU A 421 -20.43 -21.36 54.53
CA GLU A 421 -20.12 -20.08 55.18
C GLU A 421 -19.75 -19.00 54.15
N ASN A 422 -20.37 -17.84 54.35
CA ASN A 422 -20.18 -16.52 53.81
C ASN A 422 -18.74 -16.02 53.91
N GLN A 423 -18.32 -15.21 52.93
CA GLN A 423 -17.59 -13.95 53.23
C GLN A 423 -17.63 -13.00 52.02
N GLU A 424 -18.34 -11.98 52.19
CA GLU A 424 -18.29 -10.52 52.04
C GLU A 424 -17.26 -9.97 51.06
N GLU A 425 -17.81 -9.18 50.10
CA GLU A 425 -17.14 -8.08 49.38
C GLU A 425 -16.75 -6.91 50.29
N PRO A 426 -15.78 -6.10 49.95
CA PRO A 426 -15.82 -4.71 50.36
C PRO A 426 -16.03 -3.78 49.13
N GLU A 427 -17.12 -3.04 49.24
CA GLU A 427 -17.39 -1.81 48.50
C GLU A 427 -16.31 -0.76 48.77
N THR A 428 -15.86 -0.04 47.75
CA THR A 428 -15.25 1.27 47.93
C THR A 428 -15.94 2.34 47.09
N ASN A 429 -16.46 3.28 47.80
CA ASN A 429 -17.18 4.47 47.38
C ASN A 429 -16.40 5.40 46.44
N LEU A 430 -17.09 5.88 45.41
CA LEU A 430 -16.80 7.10 44.69
C LEU A 430 -17.67 8.24 45.20
N PRO A 431 -17.16 9.47 45.39
CA PRO A 431 -18.01 10.61 45.66
C PRO A 431 -18.43 11.32 44.35
N ASN A 432 -19.71 11.49 44.26
CA ASN A 432 -20.45 12.32 43.35
C ASN A 432 -20.16 13.82 43.62
N SER A 433 -19.93 14.62 42.56
CA SER A 433 -20.09 16.07 42.65
C SER A 433 -20.72 16.62 41.38
N GLU A 434 -21.97 17.05 41.54
CA GLU A 434 -22.78 17.77 40.57
C GLU A 434 -22.28 19.22 40.33
N PRO A 435 -22.69 19.86 39.21
CA PRO A 435 -22.20 21.15 38.77
C PRO A 435 -23.02 22.31 39.35
N LYS A 436 -22.34 23.40 39.69
CA LYS A 436 -22.97 24.67 40.03
C LYS A 436 -23.03 25.60 38.85
N GLU A 437 -24.25 26.01 38.51
CA GLU A 437 -24.57 27.18 37.68
C GLU A 437 -24.08 28.51 38.34
N SER A 438 -23.59 29.42 37.50
CA SER A 438 -23.61 30.85 37.84
C SER A 438 -23.75 31.73 36.59
N LYS A 439 -24.62 32.68 36.77
CA LYS A 439 -25.35 33.62 35.94
C LYS A 439 -24.53 34.59 35.07
N LYS A 440 -25.23 34.99 34.01
CA LYS A 440 -25.09 36.09 33.03
C LYS A 440 -24.59 37.44 33.59
N SER A 441 -23.80 38.11 32.70
CA SER A 441 -23.97 39.53 32.29
C SER A 441 -23.13 39.76 31.02
N GLY A 442 -23.56 40.29 30.10
CA GLY A 442 -24.06 41.24 29.23
C GLY A 442 -22.99 42.08 28.57
N GLY A 443 -23.05 42.15 27.21
CA GLY A 443 -22.59 43.35 26.51
C GLY A 443 -21.72 43.16 25.25
N CYS A 444 -22.37 43.48 24.15
CA CYS A 444 -21.88 44.19 22.96
C CYS A 444 -20.90 43.56 22.00
N GLY A 445 -21.36 43.37 20.86
CA GLY A 445 -21.04 43.15 19.50
C GLY A 445 -19.66 43.52 18.95
N SER A 446 -19.21 42.65 18.03
CA SER A 446 -18.57 43.08 16.77
C SER A 446 -18.51 41.87 15.83
N VAL A 447 -19.09 42.08 14.69
CA VAL A 447 -19.04 41.24 13.49
C VAL A 447 -17.60 41.26 12.94
N ILE A 448 -16.93 40.10 12.84
CA ILE A 448 -15.77 39.98 11.99
C ILE A 448 -15.91 38.68 11.18
N GLY A 449 -15.72 38.85 9.88
CA GLY A 449 -16.03 37.89 8.82
C GLY A 449 -15.20 36.63 8.84
N ILE A 450 -15.81 35.61 8.31
CA ILE A 450 -15.25 34.32 7.99
C ILE A 450 -14.27 34.53 6.82
N GLY A 451 -12.97 34.45 7.13
CA GLY A 451 -11.93 34.32 6.11
C GLY A 451 -11.66 32.83 5.86
N ALA A 452 -12.16 32.30 4.78
CA ALA A 452 -11.78 31.00 4.27
C ALA A 452 -10.34 31.10 3.73
N SER A 453 -9.38 30.57 4.48
CA SER A 453 -8.01 30.40 3.97
C SER A 453 -7.94 29.08 3.22
N GLY A 454 -8.25 29.15 1.92
CA GLY A 454 -7.95 28.07 0.98
C GLY A 454 -6.44 27.99 0.77
N LEU A 455 -5.82 26.90 1.19
CA LEU A 455 -4.46 26.54 0.80
C LEU A 455 -4.48 26.02 -0.63
N THR A 456 -4.31 26.92 -1.59
CA THR A 456 -4.04 26.57 -2.98
C THR A 456 -2.59 26.13 -3.08
N MET A 457 -2.37 24.84 -3.27
CA MET A 457 -1.09 24.31 -3.72
C MET A 457 -0.88 24.75 -5.17
N LEU A 458 -0.02 25.76 -5.36
CA LEU A 458 0.42 26.24 -6.68
C LEU A 458 1.34 25.16 -7.29
N GLY A 459 0.82 24.48 -8.31
CA GLY A 459 1.65 23.78 -9.28
C GLY A 459 2.47 24.80 -10.06
N ALA A 460 3.77 24.84 -9.87
CA ALA A 460 4.67 25.69 -10.62
C ALA A 460 4.80 25.15 -12.06
N ALA A 461 3.97 25.67 -12.97
CA ALA A 461 4.21 25.56 -14.40
C ALA A 461 5.33 26.52 -14.77
N VAL A 462 6.51 25.99 -15.08
CA VAL A 462 7.60 26.76 -15.67
C VAL A 462 7.26 27.04 -17.12
N LEU A 463 6.73 28.23 -17.38
CA LEU A 463 6.61 28.78 -18.73
C LEU A 463 7.99 29.30 -19.17
N VAL A 464 8.66 28.54 -20.04
CA VAL A 464 9.82 29.07 -20.80
C VAL A 464 9.29 29.97 -21.89
N ALA A 465 9.42 31.30 -21.67
CA ALA A 465 9.13 32.29 -22.67
C ALA A 465 10.37 32.44 -23.61
N GLU A 466 10.26 31.88 -24.80
CA GLU A 466 11.20 32.14 -25.90
C GLU A 466 11.05 33.60 -26.40
N LYS A 467 11.99 34.46 -26.05
CA LYS A 467 12.12 35.75 -26.65
C LYS A 467 12.73 35.63 -28.07
N ARG A 468 11.89 35.68 -29.09
CA ARG A 468 12.33 35.96 -30.45
C ARG A 468 12.85 37.40 -30.51
N LYS A 469 14.16 37.59 -30.63
CA LYS A 469 14.73 38.84 -31.15
C LYS A 469 14.73 38.81 -32.69
N ARG A 470 13.96 39.71 -33.29
CA ARG A 470 14.14 40.10 -34.68
C ARG A 470 15.38 41.01 -34.77
N LYS A 471 16.31 40.65 -35.55
CA LYS A 471 16.97 41.49 -36.58
C LYS A 471 17.59 40.55 -37.61
#